data_298180e4a5069ae0c66eab6d14ee9931
#
_entry.id   298180e4a5069ae0c66eab6d14ee9931
#
_cell.length_a   1.000
_cell.length_b   1.000
_cell.length_c   1.000
_cell.angle_alpha   90.00
_cell.angle_beta   90.00
_cell.angle_gamma   90.00
#
_symmetry.space_group_name_H-M   'P 1'
#
loop_
_entity.id
_entity.type
_entity.pdbx_description
1 polymer ?
#
loop_
_entity_poly.entity_id
_entity_poly.type
_entity_poly.pdbx_seq_one_letter_code
_entity_poly.pdbx_strand_id
1 'polypeptide(L)'
;MPTIHVTTNPGKSRDGLWREGESLVAHIKGIPQEGEANVYLEEFLAEKFGISKSRVSIVKGRTSPHKTVAFLQDDRVFQMKLSELPELPQQSLF
;
A
#
# COMPACT_ATOMS: atom_id res chain seq x y z
N MET A 1 3.37 -15.07 -7.08
CA MET A 1 3.39 -13.61 -7.02
C MET A 1 2.45 -13.17 -5.91
N PRO A 2 2.95 -12.56 -4.84
CA PRO A 2 2.07 -12.20 -3.71
C PRO A 2 1.12 -11.06 -4.08
N THR A 3 -0.08 -11.15 -3.52
CA THR A 3 -1.07 -10.08 -3.61
C THR A 3 -1.53 -9.72 -2.21
N ILE A 4 -1.92 -8.48 -2.02
CA ILE A 4 -2.40 -8.02 -0.73
C ILE A 4 -3.45 -6.93 -0.92
N HIS A 5 -4.40 -6.89 0.01
CA HIS A 5 -5.40 -5.82 0.03
C HIS A 5 -4.79 -4.56 0.64
N VAL A 6 -5.01 -3.43 0.00
CA VAL A 6 -4.52 -2.13 0.47
C VAL A 6 -5.69 -1.14 0.51
N THR A 7 -5.93 -0.58 1.69
CA THR A 7 -6.88 0.52 1.84
C THR A 7 -6.11 1.82 1.72
N THR A 8 -6.52 2.69 0.81
CA THR A 8 -5.82 3.94 0.51
C THR A 8 -6.61 5.13 1.03
N ASN A 9 -5.95 5.96 1.83
CA ASN A 9 -6.56 7.17 2.40
C ASN A 9 -5.77 8.40 1.92
N PRO A 10 -6.26 9.11 0.89
CA PRO A 10 -5.60 10.33 0.42
C PRO A 10 -5.93 11.51 1.33
N GLY A 11 -5.32 12.65 1.05
CA GLY A 11 -5.59 13.90 1.78
C GLY A 11 -4.92 13.97 3.14
N LYS A 12 -3.87 13.17 3.35
CA LYS A 12 -3.12 13.18 4.60
C LYS A 12 -1.99 14.21 4.53
N SER A 13 -1.42 14.53 5.69
CA SER A 13 -0.31 15.48 5.75
C SER A 13 1.00 14.88 5.28
N ARG A 14 1.12 13.55 5.32
CA ARG A 14 2.30 12.83 4.84
C ARG A 14 1.95 11.40 4.52
N ASP A 15 2.82 10.75 3.74
CA ASP A 15 2.67 9.35 3.37
C ASP A 15 2.99 8.45 4.56
N GLY A 16 2.29 7.33 4.64
CA GLY A 16 2.55 6.32 5.64
C GLY A 16 1.99 4.96 5.21
N LEU A 17 2.55 3.90 5.74
CA LEU A 17 2.13 2.54 5.42
C LEU A 17 2.15 1.70 6.68
N TRP A 18 1.04 1.03 6.95
CA TRP A 18 0.86 0.19 8.13
C TRP A 18 0.24 -1.14 7.76
N ARG A 19 0.50 -2.14 8.60
CA ARG A 19 -0.23 -3.41 8.53
C ARG A 19 -1.51 -3.32 9.35
N GLU A 20 -2.56 -3.94 8.83
CA GLU A 20 -3.80 -4.12 9.57
C GLU A 20 -4.23 -5.56 9.33
N GLY A 21 -3.91 -6.45 10.27
CA GLY A 21 -4.11 -7.87 10.06
C GLY A 21 -3.28 -8.37 8.89
N GLU A 22 -3.94 -8.95 7.90
CA GLU A 22 -3.30 -9.43 6.67
C GLU A 22 -3.36 -8.41 5.53
N SER A 23 -3.81 -7.20 5.83
CA SER A 23 -3.97 -6.13 4.84
C SER A 23 -3.03 -4.98 5.14
N LEU A 24 -2.98 -4.03 4.23
CA LEU A 24 -2.21 -2.80 4.40
C LEU A 24 -3.15 -1.60 4.40
N VAL A 25 -2.73 -0.56 5.12
CA VAL A 25 -3.37 0.76 5.08
C VAL A 25 -2.31 1.76 4.64
N ALA A 26 -2.58 2.46 3.55
CA ALA A 26 -1.69 3.47 3.01
C ALA A 26 -2.30 4.86 3.18
N HIS A 27 -1.57 5.75 3.83
CA HIS A 27 -1.92 7.18 3.86
C HIS A 27 -1.13 7.87 2.76
N ILE A 28 -1.81 8.66 1.96
CA ILE A 28 -1.21 9.34 0.82
C ILE A 28 -1.28 10.85 1.04
N LYS A 29 -0.15 11.49 0.92
CA LYS A 29 -0.01 12.93 1.06
C LYS A 29 -0.80 13.65 -0.05
N GLY A 30 -1.58 14.65 0.34
CA GLY A 30 -2.35 15.44 -0.60
C GLY A 30 -3.50 14.67 -1.24
N ILE A 31 -4.08 15.28 -2.26
CA ILE A 31 -5.17 14.67 -3.02
C ILE A 31 -4.70 14.57 -4.47
N PRO A 32 -4.15 13.42 -4.88
CA PRO A 32 -3.70 13.25 -6.26
C PRO A 32 -4.86 13.37 -7.23
N GLN A 33 -4.57 13.86 -8.42
CA GLN A 33 -5.56 13.92 -9.46
C GLN A 33 -5.95 12.52 -9.91
N GLU A 34 -7.16 12.40 -10.45
CA GLU A 34 -7.65 11.13 -10.95
C GLU A 34 -6.68 10.55 -11.98
N GLY A 35 -6.38 9.27 -11.84
CA GLY A 35 -5.38 8.61 -12.68
C GLY A 35 -3.98 8.66 -12.12
N GLU A 36 -3.63 9.72 -11.40
CA GLU A 36 -2.31 9.85 -10.79
C GLU A 36 -2.25 9.14 -9.44
N ALA A 37 -3.38 9.00 -8.77
CA ALA A 37 -3.43 8.35 -7.46
C ALA A 37 -2.91 6.92 -7.50
N ASN A 38 -3.26 6.17 -8.54
CA ASN A 38 -2.82 4.78 -8.67
C ASN A 38 -1.32 4.70 -8.97
N VAL A 39 -0.82 5.58 -9.82
CA VAL A 39 0.61 5.66 -10.13
C VAL A 39 1.39 6.01 -8.88
N TYR A 40 0.92 6.99 -8.14
CA TYR A 40 1.53 7.41 -6.90
C TYR A 40 1.59 6.26 -5.89
N LEU A 41 0.48 5.54 -5.74
CA LEU A 41 0.42 4.41 -4.81
C LEU A 41 1.39 3.30 -5.22
N GLU A 42 1.46 2.98 -6.52
CA GLU A 42 2.39 1.97 -7.00
C GLU A 42 3.84 2.36 -6.73
N GLU A 43 4.18 3.62 -6.97
CA GLU A 43 5.54 4.12 -6.69
C GLU A 43 5.86 4.06 -5.19
N PHE A 44 4.91 4.48 -4.36
CA PHE A 44 5.08 4.46 -2.92
C PHE A 44 5.29 3.04 -2.39
N LEU A 45 4.46 2.09 -2.84
CA LEU A 45 4.58 0.70 -2.42
C LEU A 45 5.88 0.07 -2.93
N ALA A 46 6.27 0.37 -4.15
CA ALA A 46 7.52 -0.13 -4.72
C ALA A 46 8.72 0.32 -3.87
N GLU A 47 8.74 1.58 -3.48
CA GLU A 47 9.79 2.12 -2.62
C GLU A 47 9.82 1.40 -1.27
N LYS A 48 8.66 1.20 -0.65
CA LYS A 48 8.59 0.55 0.65
C LYS A 48 9.01 -0.91 0.61
N PHE A 49 8.75 -1.58 -0.50
CA PHE A 49 9.10 -2.99 -0.65
C PHE A 49 10.44 -3.22 -1.36
N GLY A 50 11.13 -2.13 -1.73
CA GLY A 50 12.46 -2.22 -2.30
C GLY A 50 12.52 -2.81 -3.70
N ILE A 51 11.49 -2.57 -4.52
CA ILE A 51 11.44 -3.04 -5.91
C ILE A 51 11.10 -1.89 -6.83
N SER A 52 11.26 -2.10 -8.13
CA SER A 52 10.91 -1.08 -9.10
C SER A 52 9.39 -0.96 -9.23
N LYS A 53 8.93 0.23 -9.62
CA LYS A 53 7.51 0.49 -9.80
C LYS A 53 6.85 -0.50 -10.77
N SER A 54 7.55 -0.89 -11.82
CA SER A 54 7.02 -1.82 -12.81
C SER A 54 6.69 -3.20 -12.24
N ARG A 55 7.16 -3.50 -11.03
CA ARG A 55 6.89 -4.76 -10.35
C ARG A 55 5.72 -4.69 -9.37
N VAL A 56 5.03 -3.56 -9.32
CA VAL A 56 3.86 -3.36 -8.47
C VAL A 56 2.68 -3.05 -9.37
N SER A 57 1.59 -3.78 -9.22
CA SER A 57 0.41 -3.59 -10.07
C SER A 57 -0.86 -3.62 -9.23
N ILE A 58 -1.71 -2.64 -9.42
CA ILE A 58 -3.05 -2.63 -8.85
C ILE A 58 -3.91 -3.50 -9.78
N VAL A 59 -4.35 -4.65 -9.28
CA VAL A 59 -5.08 -5.62 -10.10
C VAL A 59 -6.58 -5.56 -9.91
N LYS A 60 -7.06 -4.95 -8.82
CA LYS A 60 -8.49 -4.72 -8.58
C LYS A 60 -8.67 -3.43 -7.82
N GLY A 61 -9.83 -2.79 -8.02
CA GLY A 61 -10.22 -1.61 -7.25
C GLY A 61 -9.52 -0.33 -7.66
N ARG A 62 -9.21 -0.16 -8.93
CA ARG A 62 -8.48 1.03 -9.40
C ARG A 62 -9.21 2.34 -9.08
N THR A 63 -10.53 2.32 -9.02
CA THR A 63 -11.33 3.50 -8.72
C THR A 63 -11.89 3.49 -7.30
N SER A 64 -11.47 2.55 -6.49
CA SER A 64 -11.93 2.38 -5.12
C SER A 64 -10.79 2.65 -4.14
N PRO A 65 -11.08 3.10 -2.89
CA PRO A 65 -10.05 3.15 -1.85
C PRO A 65 -9.58 1.77 -1.42
N HIS A 66 -10.34 0.72 -1.75
CA HIS A 66 -10.00 -0.66 -1.41
C HIS A 66 -9.43 -1.34 -2.66
N LYS A 67 -8.13 -1.61 -2.64
CA LYS A 67 -7.42 -2.10 -3.82
C LYS A 67 -6.76 -3.43 -3.51
N THR A 68 -6.62 -4.26 -4.55
CA THR A 68 -5.78 -5.46 -4.49
C THR A 68 -4.54 -5.18 -5.30
N VAL A 69 -3.38 -5.38 -4.70
CA VAL A 69 -2.10 -5.04 -5.32
C VAL A 69 -1.25 -6.31 -5.42
N ALA A 70 -0.67 -6.53 -6.59
CA ALA A 70 0.23 -7.65 -6.86
C ALA A 70 1.67 -7.15 -6.88
N PHE A 71 2.58 -7.94 -6.28
CA PHE A 71 3.99 -7.61 -6.21
C PHE A 71 4.80 -8.69 -6.92
N LEU A 72 5.56 -8.31 -7.93
CA LEU A 72 6.48 -9.24 -8.59
C LEU A 72 7.75 -9.30 -7.74
N GLN A 73 7.70 -10.10 -6.69
CA GLN A 73 8.74 -10.20 -5.69
C GLN A 73 8.73 -11.60 -5.11
N ASP A 74 9.88 -12.09 -4.71
CA ASP A 74 9.99 -13.37 -4.01
C ASP A 74 9.14 -13.37 -2.75
N ASP A 75 8.40 -14.47 -2.52
CA ASP A 75 7.46 -14.54 -1.41
C ASP A 75 8.13 -14.33 -0.05
N ARG A 76 9.32 -14.86 0.15
CA ARG A 76 10.05 -14.70 1.41
C ARG A 76 10.46 -13.26 1.63
N VAL A 77 10.94 -12.61 0.57
CA VAL A 77 11.35 -11.22 0.65
C VAL A 77 10.13 -10.34 0.92
N PHE A 78 9.02 -10.62 0.24
CA PHE A 78 7.77 -9.89 0.44
C PHE A 78 7.31 -10.02 1.90
N GLN A 79 7.29 -11.24 2.46
CA GLN A 79 6.88 -11.46 3.84
C GLN A 79 7.82 -10.77 4.82
N MET A 80 9.13 -10.77 4.53
CA MET A 80 10.09 -10.08 5.37
C MET A 80 9.85 -8.57 5.38
N LYS A 81 9.66 -7.98 4.20
CA LYS A 81 9.36 -6.55 4.10
C LYS A 81 8.05 -6.20 4.78
N LEU A 82 7.04 -7.06 4.62
CA LEU A 82 5.75 -6.87 5.26
C LEU A 82 5.90 -6.86 6.78
N SER A 83 6.70 -7.79 7.33
CA SER A 83 6.90 -7.88 8.78
C SER A 83 7.64 -6.69 9.36
N GLU A 84 8.37 -5.93 8.54
CA GLU A 84 9.09 -4.74 8.98
C GLU A 84 8.17 -3.52 9.10
N LEU A 85 6.96 -3.59 8.55
CA LEU A 85 6.04 -2.46 8.62
C LEU A 85 5.37 -2.41 10.00
N PRO A 86 5.12 -1.22 10.52
CA PRO A 86 4.41 -1.09 11.79
C PRO A 86 2.95 -1.52 11.63
N GLU A 87 2.37 -1.99 12.71
CA GLU A 87 0.93 -2.26 12.73
C GLU A 87 0.18 -0.97 12.91
N LEU A 88 -0.99 -0.89 12.26
CA LEU A 88 -1.86 0.27 12.45
C LEU A 88 -2.30 0.31 13.91
N PRO A 89 -2.09 1.42 14.63
CA PRO A 89 -2.50 1.51 16.02
C PRO A 89 -4.00 1.28 16.15
N GLN A 90 -4.37 0.42 17.10
CA GLN A 90 -5.77 0.24 17.43
C GLN A 90 -6.20 1.45 18.25
N GLN A 91 -7.24 2.11 17.77
CA GLN A 91 -7.79 3.22 18.53
C GLN A 91 -8.63 2.67 19.67
N SER A 92 -8.22 3.00 20.87
CA SER A 92 -9.06 2.74 22.03
C SER A 92 -10.24 3.69 21.98
N LEU A 93 -11.42 3.20 22.24
CA LEU A 93 -12.62 4.02 22.24
C LEU A 93 -12.89 4.63 23.63
N PHE A 94 -12.04 4.39 24.56
CA PHE A 94 -12.17 4.93 25.90
C PHE A 94 -10.85 4.99 26.59
#